data_d9fdc8e852f7684899cfdf211c8cb0f7
#
_entry.id   d9fdc8e852f7684899cfdf211c8cb0f7
#
_cell.length_a   1.000
_cell.length_b   1.000
_cell.length_c   1.000
_cell.angle_alpha   90.00
_cell.angle_beta   90.00
_cell.angle_gamma   90.00
#
_symmetry.space_group_name_H-M   'P 1'
#
loop_
_entity.id
_entity.type
_entity.pdbx_description
1 polymer ?
#
loop_
_entity_poly.entity_id
_entity_poly.type
_entity_poly.pdbx_seq_one_letter_code
_entity_poly.pdbx_strand_id
1 'polypeptide(L)'
;MKTCRRIFLLSLFAILGFGLFEQHESISAEPTDGKDGKEIVFQWAFCALRKTDTGPQISVITRDTELKSGDQIKMFVRLESPSFLYLIYQSSQREMSVLFPYRFKQLDSRETMSGNHYIPEGDQWFELDAHTGPERFYLLASTQRLFDLEALINQYESADKGKKSGLAAKIISEIRNLRKRYLKFKTYAEKPVTIIGNLRGTEQAESVNSKDIADYAVEISTTTFFSRTYTIDHQQESP
;
A
#
# COMPACT_ATOMS: atom_id res chain seq x y z
N MET A 1 -65.00 28.28 49.39
CA MET A 1 -66.38 28.05 48.85
C MET A 1 -66.25 27.17 47.66
N LYS A 2 -67.04 26.03 47.68
CA LYS A 2 -67.49 25.14 46.58
C LYS A 2 -66.41 24.34 45.90
N THR A 3 -66.07 23.13 46.33
CA THR A 3 -66.66 21.80 45.98
C THR A 3 -67.04 21.63 44.49
N CYS A 4 -66.35 20.76 43.79
CA CYS A 4 -67.01 19.74 42.96
C CYS A 4 -66.09 18.55 42.74
N ARG A 5 -66.53 17.46 43.32
CA ARG A 5 -66.15 16.07 43.10
C ARG A 5 -66.65 15.62 41.72
N ARG A 6 -65.90 14.88 40.97
CA ARG A 6 -66.45 13.78 40.16
C ARG A 6 -65.42 12.69 39.94
N ILE A 7 -65.77 11.55 40.42
CA ILE A 7 -65.27 10.21 40.21
C ILE A 7 -65.62 9.75 38.80
N PHE A 8 -64.71 9.11 38.10
CA PHE A 8 -65.07 8.01 37.18
C PHE A 8 -63.83 7.18 36.80
N LEU A 9 -63.88 5.98 37.23
CA LEU A 9 -63.78 4.65 36.63
C LEU A 9 -62.44 4.23 36.04
N LEU A 10 -61.99 3.13 36.60
CA LEU A 10 -61.04 2.16 36.09
C LEU A 10 -61.31 1.76 34.64
N SER A 11 -60.25 1.69 33.85
CA SER A 11 -60.15 0.64 32.84
C SER A 11 -58.69 0.17 32.78
N LEU A 12 -58.53 -1.04 33.27
CA LEU A 12 -57.37 -1.88 33.21
C LEU A 12 -57.13 -2.30 31.76
N PHE A 13 -56.14 -1.73 31.07
CA PHE A 13 -55.64 -2.27 29.82
C PHE A 13 -54.20 -2.72 30.02
N ALA A 14 -54.06 -4.03 30.21
CA ALA A 14 -52.81 -4.73 30.09
C ALA A 14 -52.40 -4.74 28.60
N ILE A 15 -51.45 -3.88 28.23
CA ILE A 15 -50.78 -3.98 26.96
C ILE A 15 -49.43 -4.68 27.23
N LEU A 16 -49.37 -5.95 26.87
CA LEU A 16 -48.15 -6.69 26.68
C LEU A 16 -47.33 -5.97 25.60
N GLY A 17 -46.39 -5.14 26.04
CA GLY A 17 -45.36 -4.58 25.18
C GLY A 17 -44.35 -5.67 24.85
N PHE A 18 -44.52 -6.26 23.65
CA PHE A 18 -43.49 -7.08 23.02
C PHE A 18 -42.33 -6.12 22.67
N GLY A 19 -41.30 -6.07 23.52
CA GLY A 19 -40.04 -5.39 23.20
C GLY A 19 -39.38 -6.11 22.04
N LEU A 20 -39.51 -5.54 20.87
CA LEU A 20 -38.62 -5.87 19.76
C LEU A 20 -37.23 -5.37 20.12
N PHE A 21 -36.44 -6.28 20.64
CA PHE A 21 -34.99 -6.11 20.74
C PHE A 21 -34.47 -6.17 19.32
N GLU A 22 -34.29 -5.03 18.68
CA GLU A 22 -33.51 -4.94 17.45
C GLU A 22 -32.06 -5.30 17.82
N GLN A 23 -31.73 -6.57 17.60
CA GLN A 23 -30.34 -6.97 17.53
C GLN A 23 -29.75 -6.31 16.27
N HIS A 24 -28.97 -5.26 16.48
CA HIS A 24 -27.99 -4.84 15.50
C HIS A 24 -26.99 -5.99 15.35
N GLU A 25 -27.27 -6.93 14.48
CA GLU A 25 -26.27 -7.81 13.93
C GLU A 25 -25.26 -6.93 13.22
N SER A 26 -24.10 -6.75 13.85
CA SER A 26 -22.90 -6.31 13.17
C SER A 26 -22.61 -7.34 12.10
N ILE A 27 -23.01 -7.07 10.87
CA ILE A 27 -22.63 -7.88 9.72
C ILE A 27 -21.13 -7.67 9.57
N SER A 28 -20.38 -8.50 10.29
CA SER A 28 -19.00 -8.79 9.94
C SER A 28 -19.09 -9.49 8.59
N ALA A 29 -18.87 -8.76 7.52
CA ALA A 29 -18.78 -9.34 6.19
C ALA A 29 -17.57 -10.30 6.22
N GLU A 30 -17.84 -11.58 6.46
CA GLU A 30 -16.91 -12.64 6.13
C GLU A 30 -16.61 -12.51 4.63
N PRO A 31 -15.35 -12.59 4.21
CA PRO A 31 -15.01 -12.62 2.79
C PRO A 31 -15.72 -13.83 2.19
N THR A 32 -16.77 -13.59 1.43
CA THR A 32 -17.45 -14.60 0.65
C THR A 32 -16.43 -15.27 -0.26
N ASP A 33 -16.27 -16.56 -0.10
CA ASP A 33 -15.50 -17.45 -0.98
C ASP A 33 -16.21 -17.53 -2.34
N GLY A 34 -16.16 -16.42 -3.09
CA GLY A 34 -16.79 -16.25 -4.39
C GLY A 34 -15.86 -16.74 -5.48
N LYS A 35 -16.25 -17.76 -6.20
CA LYS A 35 -15.61 -18.30 -7.41
C LYS A 35 -15.47 -17.29 -8.58
N ASP A 36 -15.79 -16.03 -8.39
CA ASP A 36 -15.51 -14.90 -9.27
C ASP A 36 -14.34 -14.04 -8.74
N GLY A 37 -13.33 -14.66 -8.19
CA GLY A 37 -12.14 -13.99 -7.65
C GLY A 37 -11.45 -13.19 -8.74
N LYS A 38 -11.67 -11.87 -8.74
CA LYS A 38 -10.91 -10.94 -9.58
C LYS A 38 -9.45 -11.10 -9.21
N GLU A 39 -8.68 -11.64 -10.13
CA GLU A 39 -7.23 -11.77 -9.97
C GLU A 39 -6.61 -10.36 -9.96
N ILE A 40 -5.69 -10.12 -9.04
CA ILE A 40 -4.83 -8.94 -9.03
C ILE A 40 -3.62 -9.30 -9.89
N VAL A 41 -3.43 -8.57 -10.97
CA VAL A 41 -2.24 -8.71 -11.84
C VAL A 41 -1.63 -7.34 -12.02
N PHE A 42 -0.34 -7.22 -11.73
CA PHE A 42 0.40 -5.98 -11.93
C PHE A 42 1.88 -6.25 -12.21
N GLN A 43 2.51 -5.36 -12.94
CA GLN A 43 3.95 -5.33 -13.14
C GLN A 43 4.60 -4.41 -12.12
N TRP A 44 5.76 -4.80 -11.61
CA TRP A 44 6.48 -4.08 -10.58
C TRP A 44 7.99 -4.17 -10.79
N ALA A 45 8.66 -3.02 -10.73
CA ALA A 45 10.11 -2.95 -10.57
C ALA A 45 10.47 -2.01 -9.41
N PHE A 46 11.50 -2.35 -8.66
CA PHE A 46 12.13 -1.48 -7.69
C PHE A 46 13.63 -1.51 -7.95
N CYS A 47 14.18 -0.38 -8.34
CA CYS A 47 15.55 -0.28 -8.80
C CYS A 47 16.33 0.76 -7.98
N ALA A 48 17.62 0.50 -7.80
CA ALA A 48 18.59 1.45 -7.30
C ALA A 48 19.56 1.82 -8.43
N LEU A 49 19.90 3.10 -8.51
CA LEU A 49 21.00 3.62 -9.31
C LEU A 49 22.16 3.87 -8.35
N ARG A 50 23.16 3.01 -8.38
CA ARG A 50 24.31 3.04 -7.51
C ARG A 50 25.47 3.78 -8.16
N LYS A 51 26.18 4.59 -7.38
CA LYS A 51 27.45 5.16 -7.82
C LYS A 51 28.53 4.09 -7.68
N THR A 52 29.23 3.80 -8.77
CA THR A 52 30.37 2.87 -8.79
C THR A 52 31.58 3.52 -9.46
N ASP A 53 32.78 2.96 -9.24
CA ASP A 53 34.01 3.46 -9.86
C ASP A 53 33.98 3.46 -11.41
N THR A 54 33.13 2.60 -11.98
CA THR A 54 32.93 2.48 -13.43
C THR A 54 31.78 3.33 -13.96
N GLY A 55 31.11 4.12 -13.07
CA GLY A 55 29.94 4.92 -13.38
C GLY A 55 28.66 4.41 -12.72
N PRO A 56 27.54 5.10 -12.92
CA PRO A 56 26.27 4.72 -12.33
C PRO A 56 25.76 3.39 -12.90
N GLN A 57 25.28 2.51 -12.00
CA GLN A 57 24.75 1.19 -12.36
C GLN A 57 23.36 0.96 -11.77
N ILE A 58 22.42 0.45 -12.59
CA ILE A 58 21.09 0.05 -12.13
C ILE A 58 21.18 -1.36 -11.53
N SER A 59 20.61 -1.53 -10.35
CA SER A 59 20.42 -2.82 -9.69
C SER A 59 18.98 -2.98 -9.20
N VAL A 60 18.44 -4.21 -9.27
CA VAL A 60 17.07 -4.50 -8.81
C VAL A 60 17.07 -4.73 -7.31
N ILE A 61 16.14 -4.07 -6.61
CA ILE A 61 15.86 -4.28 -5.18
C ILE A 61 14.80 -5.35 -5.06
N THR A 62 15.16 -6.52 -4.54
CA THR A 62 14.23 -7.66 -4.42
C THR A 62 13.63 -7.79 -3.01
N ARG A 63 14.43 -7.56 -1.98
CA ARG A 63 14.03 -7.63 -0.55
C ARG A 63 14.91 -6.71 0.29
N ASP A 64 15.76 -7.31 1.13
CA ASP A 64 16.73 -6.58 1.94
C ASP A 64 17.94 -6.24 1.07
N THR A 65 18.29 -4.98 1.03
CA THR A 65 19.32 -4.44 0.14
C THR A 65 20.11 -3.38 0.90
N GLU A 66 21.42 -3.44 0.80
CA GLU A 66 22.29 -2.41 1.33
C GLU A 66 22.53 -1.34 0.26
N LEU A 67 22.28 -0.08 0.60
CA LEU A 67 22.53 1.09 -0.23
C LEU A 67 23.27 2.16 0.59
N LYS A 68 23.92 3.09 -0.11
CA LYS A 68 24.69 4.18 0.50
C LYS A 68 24.01 5.52 0.30
N SER A 69 24.36 6.49 1.15
CA SER A 69 23.97 7.89 0.92
C SER A 69 24.44 8.34 -0.47
N GLY A 70 23.54 9.01 -1.19
CA GLY A 70 23.76 9.44 -2.57
C GLY A 70 23.39 8.39 -3.63
N ASP A 71 23.14 7.11 -3.26
CA ASP A 71 22.47 6.18 -4.16
C ASP A 71 21.03 6.64 -4.39
N GLN A 72 20.50 6.35 -5.56
CA GLN A 72 19.16 6.79 -5.95
C GLN A 72 18.25 5.59 -6.16
N ILE A 73 16.95 5.78 -5.89
CA ILE A 73 15.95 4.72 -6.03
C ILE A 73 14.77 5.19 -6.88
N LYS A 74 14.20 4.26 -7.64
CA LYS A 74 13.01 4.50 -8.45
C LYS A 74 12.19 3.22 -8.55
N MET A 75 10.87 3.39 -8.59
CA MET A 75 9.94 2.29 -8.73
C MET A 75 9.07 2.45 -9.97
N PHE A 76 8.65 1.33 -10.51
CA PHE A 76 7.71 1.25 -11.62
C PHE A 76 6.57 0.34 -11.24
N VAL A 77 5.34 0.73 -11.59
CA VAL A 77 4.16 -0.10 -11.46
C VAL A 77 3.22 0.08 -12.66
N ARG A 78 2.66 -1.03 -13.13
CA ARG A 78 1.56 -1.04 -14.10
C ARG A 78 0.50 -2.04 -13.67
N LEU A 79 -0.72 -1.56 -13.43
CA LEU A 79 -1.85 -2.41 -13.11
C LEU A 79 -2.42 -3.02 -14.39
N GLU A 80 -2.45 -4.35 -14.45
CA GLU A 80 -3.03 -5.12 -15.55
C GLU A 80 -4.48 -5.54 -15.26
N SER A 81 -4.87 -5.51 -13.98
CA SER A 81 -6.23 -5.78 -13.55
C SER A 81 -6.77 -4.69 -12.62
N PRO A 82 -8.09 -4.48 -12.55
CA PRO A 82 -8.68 -3.51 -11.64
C PRO A 82 -8.39 -3.86 -10.18
N SER A 83 -7.43 -3.17 -9.58
CA SER A 83 -6.99 -3.37 -8.20
C SER A 83 -6.54 -2.05 -7.57
N PHE A 84 -6.42 -2.04 -6.26
CA PHE A 84 -5.93 -0.91 -5.48
C PHE A 84 -4.50 -1.21 -5.01
N LEU A 85 -3.57 -0.34 -5.38
CA LEU A 85 -2.17 -0.48 -5.03
C LEU A 85 -1.74 0.66 -4.10
N TYR A 86 -1.00 0.30 -3.06
CA TYR A 86 -0.45 1.24 -2.09
C TYR A 86 1.05 0.98 -1.93
N LEU A 87 1.83 2.04 -2.02
CA LEU A 87 3.24 2.04 -1.68
C LEU A 87 3.47 3.02 -0.54
N ILE A 88 3.82 2.50 0.62
CA ILE A 88 4.03 3.26 1.85
C ILE A 88 5.50 3.15 2.23
N TYR A 89 6.12 4.28 2.50
CA TYR A 89 7.49 4.40 2.92
C TYR A 89 7.58 4.70 4.42
N GLN A 90 8.55 4.11 5.09
CA GLN A 90 8.95 4.42 6.43
C GLN A 90 10.45 4.73 6.45
N SER A 91 10.81 5.95 6.84
CA SER A 91 12.20 6.38 6.96
C SER A 91 12.92 5.71 8.14
N SER A 92 14.25 5.83 8.16
CA SER A 92 15.10 5.44 9.31
C SER A 92 14.70 6.15 10.61
N GLN A 93 14.15 7.36 10.51
CA GLN A 93 13.61 8.13 11.64
C GLN A 93 12.16 7.74 12.02
N ARG A 94 11.60 6.69 11.39
CA ARG A 94 10.24 6.19 11.59
C ARG A 94 9.13 7.14 11.13
N GLU A 95 9.45 8.08 10.28
CA GLU A 95 8.45 8.91 9.61
C GLU A 95 7.78 8.10 8.49
N MET A 96 6.48 8.36 8.26
CA MET A 96 5.70 7.66 7.26
C MET A 96 5.32 8.59 6.12
N SER A 97 5.34 8.06 4.90
CA SER A 97 4.85 8.75 3.70
C SER A 97 4.17 7.78 2.75
N VAL A 98 3.13 8.22 2.05
CA VAL A 98 2.54 7.46 0.95
C VAL A 98 3.21 7.91 -0.34
N LEU A 99 3.88 6.98 -1.01
CA LEU A 99 4.51 7.24 -2.29
C LEU A 99 3.57 6.97 -3.46
N PHE A 100 2.59 6.06 -3.26
CA PHE A 100 1.56 5.76 -4.24
C PHE A 100 0.31 5.17 -3.55
N PRO A 101 -0.93 5.58 -3.94
CA PRO A 101 -1.20 6.66 -4.88
C PRO A 101 -0.76 8.01 -4.31
N TYR A 102 -0.53 9.00 -5.16
CA TYR A 102 -0.15 10.35 -4.70
C TYR A 102 -1.26 11.03 -3.90
N ARG A 103 -2.52 10.63 -4.12
CA ARG A 103 -3.71 11.05 -3.36
C ARG A 103 -4.73 9.91 -3.35
N PHE A 104 -5.32 9.61 -2.22
CA PHE A 104 -6.35 8.55 -2.13
C PHE A 104 -7.59 8.81 -2.99
N LYS A 105 -7.88 10.07 -3.34
CA LYS A 105 -8.93 10.41 -4.28
C LYS A 105 -8.71 9.81 -5.68
N GLN A 106 -7.46 9.51 -6.07
CA GLN A 106 -7.17 8.82 -7.33
C GLN A 106 -7.75 7.41 -7.38
N LEU A 107 -7.98 6.80 -6.20
CA LEU A 107 -8.58 5.46 -6.08
C LEU A 107 -10.10 5.46 -6.33
N ASP A 108 -10.76 6.62 -6.39
CA ASP A 108 -12.19 6.74 -6.67
C ASP A 108 -12.50 6.43 -8.14
N SER A 109 -11.54 6.66 -9.04
CA SER A 109 -11.62 6.33 -10.46
C SER A 109 -10.61 5.24 -10.82
N ARG A 110 -11.11 4.08 -11.26
CA ARG A 110 -10.25 2.97 -11.69
C ARG A 110 -9.45 3.29 -12.96
N GLU A 111 -9.93 4.23 -13.77
CA GLU A 111 -9.27 4.66 -15.01
C GLU A 111 -7.97 5.41 -14.73
N THR A 112 -7.91 6.17 -13.62
CA THR A 112 -6.70 6.91 -13.23
C THR A 112 -5.56 6.03 -12.75
N MET A 113 -5.83 4.76 -12.45
CA MET A 113 -4.83 3.80 -12.00
C MET A 113 -4.28 2.92 -13.14
N SER A 114 -4.85 3.03 -14.34
CA SER A 114 -4.36 2.32 -15.52
C SER A 114 -3.11 3.01 -16.09
N GLY A 115 -2.24 2.22 -16.73
CA GLY A 115 -1.03 2.73 -17.37
C GLY A 115 0.24 2.56 -16.55
N ASN A 116 1.32 3.12 -17.06
CA ASN A 116 2.64 3.07 -16.46
C ASN A 116 2.78 4.19 -15.42
N HIS A 117 3.17 3.84 -14.20
CA HIS A 117 3.45 4.79 -13.14
C HIS A 117 4.91 4.64 -12.70
N TYR A 118 5.66 5.72 -12.81
CA TYR A 118 7.01 5.84 -12.26
C TYR A 118 6.94 6.62 -10.94
N ILE A 119 7.67 6.15 -9.94
CA ILE A 119 7.67 6.73 -8.59
C ILE A 119 9.13 7.00 -8.19
N PRO A 120 9.55 8.27 -8.13
CA PRO A 120 8.79 9.49 -8.45
C PRO A 120 8.43 9.60 -9.94
N GLU A 121 7.46 10.48 -10.24
CA GLU A 121 7.02 10.74 -11.62
C GLU A 121 8.12 11.33 -12.49
N GLY A 122 8.03 11.08 -13.79
CA GLY A 122 8.98 11.60 -14.78
C GLY A 122 10.36 10.96 -14.66
N ASP A 123 11.40 11.74 -14.97
CA ASP A 123 12.80 11.26 -15.00
C ASP A 123 13.51 11.35 -13.63
N GLN A 124 12.82 11.83 -12.60
CA GLN A 124 13.40 12.00 -11.28
C GLN A 124 13.62 10.65 -10.57
N TRP A 125 14.57 10.65 -9.62
CA TRP A 125 14.85 9.57 -8.69
C TRP A 125 14.80 10.12 -7.26
N PHE A 126 14.43 9.30 -6.28
CA PHE A 126 14.66 9.62 -4.88
C PHE A 126 16.12 9.35 -4.56
N GLU A 127 16.78 10.29 -3.91
CA GLU A 127 18.15 10.13 -3.44
C GLU A 127 18.16 9.81 -1.94
N LEU A 128 18.98 8.86 -1.54
CA LEU A 128 19.21 8.55 -0.13
C LEU A 128 20.07 9.65 0.49
N ASP A 129 19.53 10.33 1.49
CA ASP A 129 20.16 11.47 2.16
C ASP A 129 21.26 11.04 3.16
N ALA A 130 21.64 11.90 4.09
CA ALA A 130 22.64 11.58 5.11
C ALA A 130 22.08 10.82 6.34
N HIS A 131 20.76 10.57 6.40
CA HIS A 131 20.15 9.92 7.56
C HIS A 131 20.14 8.40 7.40
N THR A 132 21.21 7.77 7.85
CA THR A 132 21.40 6.33 7.73
C THR A 132 20.50 5.51 8.65
N GLY A 133 20.35 4.22 8.34
CA GLY A 133 19.57 3.25 9.09
C GLY A 133 18.52 2.54 8.24
N PRO A 134 17.70 1.66 8.83
CA PRO A 134 16.77 0.83 8.08
C PRO A 134 15.58 1.63 7.55
N GLU A 135 15.42 1.66 6.25
CA GLU A 135 14.28 2.23 5.54
C GLU A 135 13.38 1.13 5.00
N ARG A 136 12.07 1.31 5.06
CA ARG A 136 11.12 0.26 4.68
C ARG A 136 10.10 0.77 3.69
N PHE A 137 9.85 -0.05 2.69
CA PHE A 137 8.82 0.16 1.68
C PHE A 137 7.80 -0.96 1.77
N TYR A 138 6.55 -0.61 2.02
CA TYR A 138 5.43 -1.54 2.11
C TYR A 138 4.62 -1.45 0.82
N LEU A 139 4.75 -2.47 -0.03
CA LEU A 139 3.93 -2.62 -1.23
C LEU A 139 2.72 -3.48 -0.90
N LEU A 140 1.53 -2.94 -1.12
CA LEU A 140 0.26 -3.62 -0.90
C LEU A 140 -0.58 -3.53 -2.18
N ALA A 141 -1.23 -4.62 -2.57
CA ALA A 141 -2.26 -4.62 -3.60
C ALA A 141 -3.49 -5.37 -3.11
N SER A 142 -4.68 -4.86 -3.42
CA SER A 142 -5.95 -5.40 -2.93
C SER A 142 -7.04 -5.28 -3.99
N THR A 143 -7.99 -6.23 -4.02
CA THR A 143 -9.22 -6.12 -4.82
C THR A 143 -10.20 -5.10 -4.26
N GLN A 144 -10.03 -4.70 -3.01
CA GLN A 144 -10.86 -3.73 -2.30
C GLN A 144 -10.02 -2.59 -1.73
N ARG A 145 -10.62 -1.41 -1.58
CA ARG A 145 -9.96 -0.29 -0.89
C ARG A 145 -9.69 -0.63 0.57
N LEU A 146 -8.56 -0.18 1.05
CA LEU A 146 -8.11 -0.39 2.44
C LEU A 146 -8.47 0.82 3.30
N PHE A 147 -9.79 1.10 3.45
CA PHE A 147 -10.30 2.31 4.08
C PHE A 147 -9.75 2.54 5.49
N ASP A 148 -9.60 1.49 6.31
CA ASP A 148 -9.04 1.65 7.67
C ASP A 148 -7.58 2.11 7.62
N LEU A 149 -6.79 1.59 6.68
CA LEU A 149 -5.41 2.00 6.46
C LEU A 149 -5.35 3.44 5.94
N GLU A 150 -6.19 3.80 4.96
CA GLU A 150 -6.28 5.17 4.43
C GLU A 150 -6.67 6.17 5.51
N ALA A 151 -7.63 5.83 6.38
CA ALA A 151 -8.05 6.67 7.50
C ALA A 151 -6.91 6.91 8.50
N LEU A 152 -6.12 5.88 8.82
CA LEU A 152 -4.96 6.01 9.71
C LEU A 152 -3.87 6.89 9.09
N ILE A 153 -3.64 6.78 7.78
CA ILE A 153 -2.68 7.60 7.06
C ILE A 153 -3.12 9.07 7.04
N ASN A 154 -4.39 9.34 6.73
CA ASN A 154 -4.93 10.71 6.76
C ASN A 154 -4.84 11.33 8.16
N GLN A 155 -5.06 10.53 9.22
CA GLN A 155 -4.85 10.97 10.60
C GLN A 155 -3.37 11.28 10.88
N TYR A 156 -2.45 10.47 10.34
CA TYR A 156 -1.02 10.69 10.50
C TYR A 156 -0.57 11.98 9.79
N GLU A 157 -1.03 12.23 8.57
CA GLU A 157 -0.67 13.42 7.80
C GLU A 157 -1.13 14.71 8.48
N SER A 158 -2.34 14.71 9.05
CA SER A 158 -2.94 15.86 9.73
C SER A 158 -2.54 16.02 11.20
N ALA A 159 -1.77 15.08 11.76
CA ALA A 159 -1.43 15.07 13.18
C ALA A 159 -0.24 15.95 13.53
N ASP A 160 -0.28 16.53 14.74
CA ASP A 160 0.87 17.19 15.33
C ASP A 160 2.03 16.22 15.53
N LYS A 161 3.27 16.74 15.47
CA LYS A 161 4.51 15.96 15.57
C LYS A 161 4.51 14.98 16.75
N GLY A 162 4.00 15.38 17.92
CA GLY A 162 3.95 14.53 19.13
C GLY A 162 3.06 13.30 18.99
N LYS A 163 2.06 13.30 18.10
CA LYS A 163 1.13 12.18 17.88
C LYS A 163 1.59 11.24 16.76
N LYS A 164 2.49 11.69 15.87
CA LYS A 164 2.90 10.95 14.67
C LYS A 164 3.50 9.58 14.98
N SER A 165 4.34 9.48 16.01
CA SER A 165 4.97 8.20 16.38
C SER A 165 3.94 7.11 16.73
N GLY A 166 2.90 7.46 17.52
CA GLY A 166 1.83 6.54 17.87
C GLY A 166 0.98 6.14 16.65
N LEU A 167 0.73 7.08 15.73
CA LEU A 167 -0.02 6.80 14.51
C LEU A 167 0.79 5.96 13.52
N ALA A 168 2.09 6.19 13.38
CA ALA A 168 2.98 5.34 12.59
C ALA A 168 2.95 3.87 13.09
N ALA A 169 2.97 3.67 14.41
CA ALA A 169 2.85 2.33 14.99
C ALA A 169 1.49 1.68 14.67
N LYS A 170 0.39 2.45 14.67
CA LYS A 170 -0.94 1.95 14.27
C LYS A 170 -1.00 1.57 12.79
N ILE A 171 -0.42 2.38 11.89
CA ILE A 171 -0.31 2.07 10.45
C ILE A 171 0.41 0.75 10.23
N ILE A 172 1.57 0.56 10.88
CA ILE A 172 2.34 -0.69 10.78
C ILE A 172 1.54 -1.88 11.34
N SER A 173 0.83 -1.67 12.46
CA SER A 173 -0.04 -2.69 13.04
C SER A 173 -1.14 -3.10 12.07
N GLU A 174 -1.79 -2.13 11.41
CA GLU A 174 -2.83 -2.41 10.42
C GLU A 174 -2.27 -3.18 9.20
N ILE A 175 -1.12 -2.80 8.68
CA ILE A 175 -0.45 -3.57 7.61
C ILE A 175 -0.22 -5.03 8.04
N ARG A 176 0.19 -5.26 9.30
CA ARG A 176 0.38 -6.63 9.84
C ARG A 176 -0.94 -7.37 9.98
N ASN A 177 -2.02 -6.69 10.41
CA ASN A 177 -3.35 -7.25 10.53
C ASN A 177 -3.92 -7.66 9.16
N LEU A 178 -3.77 -6.79 8.15
CA LEU A 178 -4.12 -7.11 6.77
C LEU A 178 -3.39 -8.36 6.29
N ARG A 179 -2.08 -8.45 6.50
CA ARG A 179 -1.30 -9.65 6.16
C ARG A 179 -1.84 -10.91 6.84
N LYS A 180 -2.16 -10.84 8.13
CA LYS A 180 -2.70 -11.99 8.89
C LYS A 180 -4.09 -12.39 8.39
N ARG A 181 -4.96 -11.40 8.11
CA ARG A 181 -6.32 -11.61 7.60
C ARG A 181 -6.31 -12.37 6.28
N TYR A 182 -5.42 -11.99 5.37
CA TYR A 182 -5.30 -12.58 4.04
C TYR A 182 -4.28 -13.73 3.94
N LEU A 183 -3.62 -14.11 5.03
CA LEU A 183 -2.60 -15.16 5.03
C LEU A 183 -3.15 -16.52 4.56
N LYS A 184 -4.41 -16.82 4.83
CA LYS A 184 -5.10 -18.07 4.44
C LYS A 184 -5.29 -18.19 2.92
N PHE A 185 -5.19 -17.08 2.18
CA PHE A 185 -5.44 -17.00 0.74
C PHE A 185 -4.14 -16.79 -0.06
N LYS A 186 -3.00 -17.12 0.53
CA LYS A 186 -1.69 -16.91 -0.10
C LYS A 186 -1.47 -17.86 -1.28
N THR A 187 -1.96 -17.47 -2.43
CA THR A 187 -1.47 -17.99 -3.70
C THR A 187 -1.04 -16.76 -4.51
N TYR A 188 0.26 -16.52 -4.63
CA TYR A 188 0.77 -15.54 -5.58
C TYR A 188 1.82 -16.18 -6.46
N ALA A 189 1.85 -15.80 -7.73
CA ALA A 189 2.88 -16.14 -8.67
C ALA A 189 3.68 -14.87 -9.01
N GLU A 190 4.97 -15.03 -9.16
CA GLU A 190 5.88 -14.00 -9.62
C GLU A 190 6.59 -14.53 -10.87
N LYS A 191 6.46 -13.82 -11.99
CA LYS A 191 7.06 -14.21 -13.25
C LYS A 191 7.89 -13.06 -13.78
N PRO A 192 9.13 -13.30 -14.25
CA PRO A 192 9.86 -12.30 -15.01
C PRO A 192 9.05 -11.89 -16.23
N VAL A 193 8.93 -10.60 -16.47
CA VAL A 193 8.36 -10.11 -17.71
C VAL A 193 9.40 -10.34 -18.80
N THR A 194 9.10 -11.27 -19.71
CA THR A 194 10.00 -11.54 -20.85
C THR A 194 9.86 -10.39 -21.84
N ILE A 195 10.85 -9.53 -21.92
CA ILE A 195 10.94 -8.55 -22.99
C ILE A 195 11.23 -9.35 -24.27
N ILE A 196 10.23 -9.43 -25.15
CA ILE A 196 10.41 -9.96 -26.52
C ILE A 196 11.10 -8.86 -27.32
N GLY A 197 12.39 -8.71 -27.09
CA GLY A 197 13.28 -7.89 -27.88
C GLY A 197 14.54 -8.69 -28.11
N ASN A 198 15.02 -8.73 -29.38
CA ASN A 198 16.23 -9.43 -29.77
C ASN A 198 17.42 -8.94 -28.94
N LEU A 199 17.76 -9.65 -27.85
CA LEU A 199 19.07 -9.56 -27.20
C LEU A 199 20.13 -10.06 -28.16
N ARG A 200 20.49 -9.25 -29.17
CA ARG A 200 21.78 -9.38 -29.85
C ARG A 200 22.76 -8.59 -29.00
N GLY A 201 23.61 -9.33 -28.29
CA GLY A 201 24.75 -8.75 -27.62
C GLY A 201 25.63 -7.99 -28.58
N THR A 202 25.60 -6.69 -28.51
CA THR A 202 26.70 -5.83 -28.85
C THR A 202 27.09 -5.11 -27.60
N GLU A 203 28.28 -5.42 -27.10
CA GLU A 203 28.94 -4.70 -26.00
C GLU A 203 29.21 -3.26 -26.45
N GLN A 204 28.21 -2.43 -26.39
CA GLN A 204 28.39 -0.99 -26.25
C GLN A 204 27.75 -0.61 -24.93
N ALA A 205 28.55 0.00 -24.06
CA ALA A 205 28.08 0.62 -22.84
C ALA A 205 27.04 1.69 -23.19
N GLU A 206 25.79 1.26 -23.37
CA GLU A 206 24.66 2.18 -23.45
C GLU A 206 24.65 2.96 -22.15
N SER A 207 24.63 4.28 -22.27
CA SER A 207 24.55 5.18 -21.14
C SER A 207 23.37 4.75 -20.25
N VAL A 208 23.56 4.72 -18.93
CA VAL A 208 22.55 4.33 -17.92
C VAL A 208 21.23 5.09 -18.08
N ASN A 209 21.25 6.24 -18.76
CA ASN A 209 20.09 7.07 -19.09
C ASN A 209 19.14 6.46 -20.14
N SER A 210 19.51 5.38 -20.85
CA SER A 210 18.67 4.80 -21.90
C SER A 210 17.90 3.54 -21.46
N LYS A 211 18.22 2.94 -20.31
CA LYS A 211 17.49 1.76 -19.81
C LYS A 211 16.29 2.18 -18.98
N ASP A 212 15.10 1.85 -19.46
CA ASP A 212 13.88 2.02 -18.71
C ASP A 212 13.85 1.02 -17.54
N ILE A 213 13.54 1.49 -16.31
CA ILE A 213 13.38 0.59 -15.16
C ILE A 213 12.21 -0.37 -15.33
N ALA A 214 11.26 -0.09 -16.23
CA ALA A 214 10.20 -1.01 -16.61
C ALA A 214 10.74 -2.32 -17.20
N ASP A 215 11.93 -2.29 -17.81
CA ASP A 215 12.60 -3.48 -18.35
C ASP A 215 13.00 -4.50 -17.29
N TYR A 216 13.07 -4.06 -16.03
CA TYR A 216 13.34 -4.91 -14.87
C TYR A 216 12.06 -5.37 -14.14
N ALA A 217 10.89 -5.06 -14.70
CA ALA A 217 9.64 -5.40 -14.03
C ALA A 217 9.41 -6.91 -13.98
N VAL A 218 8.77 -7.34 -12.90
CA VAL A 218 8.22 -8.68 -12.75
C VAL A 218 6.71 -8.59 -12.70
N GLU A 219 6.02 -9.56 -13.29
CA GLU A 219 4.58 -9.69 -13.17
C GLU A 219 4.26 -10.40 -11.85
N ILE A 220 3.36 -9.80 -11.09
CA ILE A 220 2.86 -10.36 -9.83
C ILE A 220 1.37 -10.61 -10.01
N SER A 221 0.95 -11.86 -9.75
CA SER A 221 -0.46 -12.24 -9.75
C SER A 221 -0.87 -12.87 -8.42
N THR A 222 -2.07 -12.52 -7.95
CA THR A 222 -2.66 -13.03 -6.71
C THR A 222 -4.18 -12.89 -6.74
N THR A 223 -4.89 -13.60 -5.86
CA THR A 223 -6.36 -13.60 -5.90
C THR A 223 -7.01 -12.40 -5.21
N THR A 224 -6.60 -12.03 -4.00
CA THR A 224 -7.33 -11.02 -3.21
C THR A 224 -6.46 -9.94 -2.62
N PHE A 225 -5.24 -10.29 -2.22
CA PHE A 225 -4.35 -9.40 -1.51
C PHE A 225 -2.89 -9.79 -1.68
N PHE A 226 -2.06 -8.81 -1.97
CA PHE A 226 -0.60 -8.94 -2.00
C PHE A 226 0.04 -8.00 -0.99
N SER A 227 1.10 -8.44 -0.37
CA SER A 227 1.92 -7.58 0.49
C SER A 227 3.37 -8.02 0.50
N ARG A 228 4.25 -7.09 0.18
CA ARG A 228 5.71 -7.27 0.29
C ARG A 228 6.32 -6.09 1.05
N THR A 229 7.33 -6.36 1.85
CA THR A 229 8.18 -5.33 2.45
C THR A 229 9.57 -5.44 1.85
N TYR A 230 10.09 -4.30 1.45
CA TYR A 230 11.48 -4.12 1.08
C TYR A 230 12.14 -3.35 2.21
N THR A 231 13.33 -3.76 2.59
CA THR A 231 14.15 -3.05 3.57
C THR A 231 15.44 -2.61 2.90
N ILE A 232 15.73 -1.32 2.98
CA ILE A 232 17.02 -0.78 2.59
C ILE A 232 17.80 -0.56 3.88
N ASP A 233 18.94 -1.21 4.01
CA ASP A 233 19.93 -0.90 5.03
C ASP A 233 20.79 0.24 4.50
N HIS A 234 20.37 1.46 4.84
CA HIS A 234 20.98 2.68 4.35
C HIS A 234 22.22 3.00 5.17
N GLN A 235 23.35 2.95 4.54
CA GLN A 235 24.66 3.21 5.14
C GLN A 235 25.25 4.52 4.64
N GLN A 236 26.18 5.06 5.41
CA GLN A 236 26.94 6.23 5.00
C GLN A 236 27.90 5.87 3.86
N GLU A 237 28.10 6.79 2.93
CA GLU A 237 29.15 6.66 1.94
C GLU A 237 30.49 6.55 2.68
N SER A 238 31.26 5.51 2.36
CA SER A 238 32.61 5.37 2.93
C SER A 238 33.50 6.46 2.37
N PRO A 239 34.31 7.13 3.18
CA PRO A 239 35.21 8.20 2.75
C PRO A 239 36.25 7.73 1.72
#